data_961cb9765a5976ab90c3fc91dcde7c8b
#
_entry.id   961cb9765a5976ab90c3fc91dcde7c8b
#
_cell.length_a   1.000
_cell.length_b   1.000
_cell.length_c   1.000
_cell.angle_alpha   90.00
_cell.angle_beta   90.00
_cell.angle_gamma   90.00
#
_symmetry.space_group_name_H-M   'P 1'
#
loop_
_entity.id
_entity.type
_entity.pdbx_description
1 polymer ?
#
loop_
_entity_poly.entity_id
_entity_poly.type
_entity_poly.pdbx_seq_one_letter_code
_entity_poly.pdbx_strand_id
1 'polypeptide(L)'
;MNTKEENVNYEILGFESPNEEDSVVTFSSVVNNDDILQMYLKEIGRKKMLTKEEEIVLGKKIREGNLQEKKFAKNKLIQANLRLVVSIAKKYIGQGLLFMDLVQEGSLGLIKAAEKFDYRKNFKFSTYATWWIKQTIIRAISNHSRTIRIPVHMLEKIKRYKKACSNLALDETLESTDSTIAKLAGLDVKKLEDVKNAIKKEPISLDKLVTEDLCIQDYIEDKSYISPENLTQGKLRAKDIKNLLMSLTDREQEIIKRRFGIDYEEPKTLEQIGNMMGFSKERIRQIENIAIQKLRRNQNIERYKTYLEVG
;
A
#
# COMPACT_ATOMS: atom_id res chain seq x y z
N MET A 1 18.30 30.16 -12.51
CA MET A 1 17.15 29.34 -12.07
C MET A 1 17.57 28.60 -10.82
N ASN A 2 17.10 29.10 -9.67
CA ASN A 2 17.46 28.61 -8.36
C ASN A 2 16.70 27.33 -8.04
N THR A 3 17.36 26.17 -8.10
CA THR A 3 16.90 24.99 -7.38
C THR A 3 17.28 25.16 -5.90
N LYS A 4 16.34 25.59 -5.10
CA LYS A 4 16.39 25.41 -3.66
C LYS A 4 16.40 23.90 -3.40
N GLU A 5 17.59 23.33 -3.23
CA GLU A 5 17.75 22.03 -2.60
C GLU A 5 17.26 22.22 -1.17
N GLU A 6 16.09 21.63 -0.87
CA GLU A 6 15.61 21.49 0.49
C GLU A 6 16.65 20.66 1.26
N ASN A 7 17.50 21.35 2.00
CA ASN A 7 18.30 20.75 3.07
C ASN A 7 17.35 20.31 4.18
N VAL A 8 16.66 19.20 3.96
CA VAL A 8 15.94 18.52 5.03
C VAL A 8 17.01 17.91 5.94
N ASN A 9 17.11 18.44 7.14
CA ASN A 9 18.07 18.02 8.16
C ASN A 9 17.64 16.63 8.67
N TYR A 10 18.18 15.56 8.09
CA TYR A 10 17.79 14.17 8.34
C TYR A 10 18.35 13.56 9.62
N GLU A 11 19.10 14.32 10.43
CA GLU A 11 19.40 13.96 11.82
C GLU A 11 18.14 13.83 12.69
N ILE A 12 17.02 14.46 12.26
CA ILE A 12 15.71 14.39 12.93
C ILE A 12 14.99 13.05 12.69
N LEU A 13 15.41 12.26 11.71
CA LEU A 13 14.73 11.00 11.35
C LEU A 13 15.01 9.84 12.32
N GLY A 14 15.71 10.05 13.45
CA GLY A 14 15.77 9.14 14.59
C GLY A 14 15.89 7.64 14.26
N PHE A 15 16.55 7.27 13.15
CA PHE A 15 16.90 5.90 12.84
C PHE A 15 18.17 5.55 13.64
N GLU A 16 17.99 5.37 14.95
CA GLU A 16 18.98 4.68 15.74
C GLU A 16 19.15 3.28 15.15
N SER A 17 20.40 2.90 14.90
CA SER A 17 20.71 1.52 14.53
C SER A 17 20.25 0.62 15.69
N PRO A 18 19.57 -0.51 15.43
CA PRO A 18 19.30 -1.50 16.46
C PRO A 18 20.62 -1.91 17.14
N ASN A 19 20.55 -2.36 18.40
CA ASN A 19 21.72 -2.79 19.15
C ASN A 19 22.58 -3.72 18.30
N GLU A 20 23.88 -3.51 18.32
CA GLU A 20 24.80 -4.24 17.41
C GLU A 20 24.72 -5.76 17.60
N GLU A 21 24.46 -6.23 18.82
CA GLU A 21 24.33 -7.66 19.16
C GLU A 21 23.12 -8.33 18.49
N ASP A 22 21.93 -7.73 18.55
CA ASP A 22 20.72 -8.26 17.92
C ASP A 22 20.84 -8.30 16.39
N SER A 23 21.51 -7.29 15.82
CA SER A 23 21.76 -7.24 14.37
C SER A 23 22.73 -8.31 13.87
N VAL A 24 23.66 -8.77 14.71
CA VAL A 24 24.65 -9.82 14.37
C VAL A 24 23.99 -11.18 14.30
N VAL A 25 23.15 -11.53 15.28
CA VAL A 25 22.46 -12.83 15.33
C VAL A 25 21.49 -12.95 14.14
N THR A 26 20.69 -11.93 13.90
CA THR A 26 19.73 -11.89 12.77
C THR A 26 20.44 -11.98 11.42
N PHE A 27 21.59 -11.29 11.26
CA PHE A 27 22.38 -11.36 10.03
C PHE A 27 22.94 -12.74 9.78
N SER A 28 23.44 -13.42 10.79
CA SER A 28 24.00 -14.78 10.65
C SER A 28 22.96 -15.78 10.21
N SER A 29 21.72 -15.71 10.75
CA SER A 29 20.61 -16.56 10.35
C SER A 29 20.17 -16.32 8.89
N VAL A 30 20.11 -15.06 8.46
CA VAL A 30 19.77 -14.70 7.07
C VAL A 30 20.83 -15.20 6.08
N VAL A 31 22.11 -15.05 6.39
CA VAL A 31 23.20 -15.49 5.51
C VAL A 31 23.26 -17.01 5.38
N ASN A 32 22.99 -17.73 6.46
CA ASN A 32 23.06 -19.20 6.43
C ASN A 32 21.94 -19.85 5.62
N ASN A 33 20.81 -19.18 5.47
CA ASN A 33 19.64 -19.72 4.79
C ASN A 33 19.50 -19.25 3.32
N ASP A 34 20.36 -18.33 2.82
CA ASP A 34 20.27 -17.77 1.47
C ASP A 34 21.56 -17.99 0.67
N ASP A 35 21.56 -18.99 -0.18
CA ASP A 35 22.68 -19.33 -1.07
C ASP A 35 23.06 -18.18 -2.03
N ILE A 36 22.07 -17.41 -2.48
CA ILE A 36 22.27 -16.27 -3.39
C ILE A 36 23.05 -15.17 -2.67
N LEU A 37 22.67 -14.91 -1.42
CA LEU A 37 23.38 -13.94 -0.58
C LEU A 37 24.82 -14.34 -0.32
N GLN A 38 25.07 -15.63 -0.04
CA GLN A 38 26.43 -16.15 0.16
C GLN A 38 27.28 -15.98 -1.11
N MET A 39 26.72 -16.31 -2.28
CA MET A 39 27.38 -16.10 -3.57
C MET A 39 27.74 -14.62 -3.79
N TYR A 40 26.79 -13.71 -3.55
CA TYR A 40 27.02 -12.29 -3.66
C TYR A 40 28.13 -11.78 -2.73
N LEU A 41 28.10 -12.18 -1.46
CA LEU A 41 29.13 -11.80 -0.47
C LEU A 41 30.51 -12.31 -0.86
N LYS A 42 30.59 -13.52 -1.39
CA LYS A 42 31.84 -14.12 -1.90
C LYS A 42 32.37 -13.34 -3.12
N GLU A 43 31.51 -12.91 -4.00
CA GLU A 43 31.89 -12.15 -5.21
C GLU A 43 32.39 -10.74 -4.87
N ILE A 44 31.70 -9.99 -4.02
CA ILE A 44 32.15 -8.66 -3.59
C ILE A 44 33.43 -8.72 -2.76
N GLY A 45 33.64 -9.83 -2.03
CA GLY A 45 34.85 -10.08 -1.23
C GLY A 45 36.13 -10.21 -2.07
N ARG A 46 36.01 -10.61 -3.34
CA ARG A 46 37.17 -10.75 -4.26
C ARG A 46 37.73 -9.39 -4.72
N LYS A 47 36.96 -8.32 -4.60
CA LYS A 47 37.39 -6.98 -5.02
C LYS A 47 38.27 -6.33 -3.96
N LYS A 48 39.46 -5.86 -4.36
CA LYS A 48 40.38 -5.14 -3.46
C LYS A 48 39.78 -3.78 -3.05
N MET A 49 39.99 -3.41 -1.81
CA MET A 49 39.67 -2.05 -1.34
C MET A 49 40.68 -1.06 -1.95
N LEU A 50 40.19 0.16 -2.20
CA LEU A 50 41.00 1.23 -2.76
C LEU A 50 41.78 1.96 -1.65
N THR A 51 42.96 2.43 -1.97
CA THR A 51 43.71 3.38 -1.13
C THR A 51 43.16 4.81 -1.31
N LYS A 52 43.45 5.69 -0.36
CA LYS A 52 43.02 7.11 -0.46
C LYS A 52 43.54 7.77 -1.75
N GLU A 53 44.75 7.44 -2.18
CA GLU A 53 45.35 7.99 -3.39
C GLU A 53 44.61 7.49 -4.66
N GLU A 54 44.25 6.21 -4.70
CA GLU A 54 43.44 5.65 -5.78
C GLU A 54 42.05 6.27 -5.84
N GLU A 55 41.41 6.53 -4.68
CA GLU A 55 40.11 7.23 -4.63
C GLU A 55 40.19 8.62 -5.27
N ILE A 56 41.27 9.37 -4.97
CA ILE A 56 41.52 10.72 -5.53
C ILE A 56 41.72 10.63 -7.06
N VAL A 57 42.53 9.69 -7.53
CA VAL A 57 42.77 9.49 -8.96
C VAL A 57 41.48 9.14 -9.70
N LEU A 58 40.65 8.23 -9.13
CA LEU A 58 39.37 7.88 -9.70
C LEU A 58 38.37 9.04 -9.66
N GLY A 59 38.34 9.78 -8.55
CA GLY A 59 37.51 10.98 -8.41
C GLY A 59 37.85 12.06 -9.45
N LYS A 60 39.15 12.26 -9.73
CA LYS A 60 39.59 13.15 -10.82
C LYS A 60 39.10 12.67 -12.19
N LYS A 61 39.25 11.37 -12.51
CA LYS A 61 38.77 10.79 -13.77
C LYS A 61 37.24 10.87 -13.92
N ILE A 62 36.50 10.76 -12.85
CA ILE A 62 35.02 10.88 -12.87
C ILE A 62 34.62 12.32 -13.22
N ARG A 63 35.34 13.35 -12.78
CA ARG A 63 35.00 14.75 -13.09
C ARG A 63 35.57 15.25 -14.42
N GLU A 64 36.83 14.98 -14.67
CA GLU A 64 37.63 15.60 -15.75
C GLU A 64 37.85 14.69 -16.94
N GLY A 65 37.64 13.37 -16.83
CA GLY A 65 37.91 12.37 -17.87
C GLY A 65 36.89 12.36 -19.01
N ASN A 66 37.21 11.63 -20.07
CA ASN A 66 36.31 11.34 -21.18
C ASN A 66 35.14 10.44 -20.76
N LEU A 67 34.08 10.35 -21.55
CA LEU A 67 32.85 9.60 -21.22
C LEU A 67 33.14 8.13 -20.85
N GLN A 68 34.05 7.48 -21.58
CA GLN A 68 34.45 6.10 -21.30
C GLN A 68 35.24 5.99 -20.00
N GLU A 69 36.18 6.89 -19.75
CA GLU A 69 36.99 6.94 -18.53
C GLU A 69 36.12 7.24 -17.30
N LYS A 70 35.17 8.14 -17.41
CA LYS A 70 34.18 8.44 -16.35
C LYS A 70 33.41 7.19 -15.97
N LYS A 71 32.87 6.46 -16.95
CA LYS A 71 32.11 5.24 -16.73
C LYS A 71 32.96 4.15 -16.08
N PHE A 72 34.18 3.95 -16.58
CA PHE A 72 35.11 2.97 -16.03
C PHE A 72 35.52 3.31 -14.58
N ALA A 73 35.93 4.56 -14.33
CA ALA A 73 36.33 5.02 -13.00
C ALA A 73 35.17 4.95 -11.99
N LYS A 74 33.98 5.34 -12.40
CA LYS A 74 32.77 5.22 -11.59
C LYS A 74 32.49 3.76 -11.22
N ASN A 75 32.50 2.85 -12.18
CA ASN A 75 32.24 1.44 -11.92
C ASN A 75 33.31 0.83 -11.00
N LYS A 76 34.59 1.17 -11.18
CA LYS A 76 35.68 0.71 -10.31
C LYS A 76 35.52 1.22 -8.88
N LEU A 77 35.15 2.49 -8.70
CA LEU A 77 34.90 3.07 -7.38
C LEU A 77 33.70 2.41 -6.66
N ILE A 78 32.60 2.14 -7.40
CA ILE A 78 31.43 1.46 -6.87
C ILE A 78 31.77 0.02 -6.47
N GLN A 79 32.38 -0.77 -7.35
CA GLN A 79 32.71 -2.18 -7.10
C GLN A 79 33.60 -2.37 -5.87
N ALA A 80 34.56 -1.48 -5.66
CA ALA A 80 35.48 -1.54 -4.52
C ALA A 80 34.79 -1.23 -3.17
N ASN A 81 33.64 -0.52 -3.21
CA ASN A 81 32.93 -0.05 -2.02
C ASN A 81 31.59 -0.78 -1.75
N LEU A 82 31.26 -1.87 -2.47
CA LEU A 82 30.03 -2.66 -2.21
C LEU A 82 30.01 -3.26 -0.80
N ARG A 83 31.16 -3.62 -0.24
CA ARG A 83 31.26 -4.10 1.14
C ARG A 83 30.81 -3.06 2.17
N LEU A 84 31.01 -1.77 1.90
CA LEU A 84 30.51 -0.68 2.74
C LEU A 84 28.98 -0.66 2.75
N VAL A 85 28.34 -0.88 1.59
CA VAL A 85 26.86 -0.95 1.50
C VAL A 85 26.33 -2.07 2.38
N VAL A 86 26.91 -3.27 2.29
CA VAL A 86 26.52 -4.43 3.11
C VAL A 86 26.63 -4.12 4.60
N SER A 87 27.75 -3.50 5.03
CA SER A 87 27.98 -3.17 6.45
C SER A 87 26.95 -2.17 7.00
N ILE A 88 26.46 -1.27 6.14
CA ILE A 88 25.42 -0.30 6.52
C ILE A 88 24.04 -0.96 6.47
N ALA A 89 23.71 -1.71 5.41
CA ALA A 89 22.42 -2.39 5.23
C ALA A 89 22.13 -3.39 6.36
N LYS A 90 23.16 -4.05 6.89
CA LYS A 90 23.06 -4.96 8.04
C LYS A 90 22.33 -4.33 9.24
N LYS A 91 22.53 -3.04 9.48
CA LYS A 91 21.89 -2.31 10.59
C LYS A 91 20.39 -2.07 10.41
N TYR A 92 19.83 -2.37 9.23
CA TYR A 92 18.43 -2.14 8.89
C TYR A 92 17.64 -3.43 8.65
N ILE A 93 18.22 -4.59 8.97
CA ILE A 93 17.55 -5.89 8.89
C ILE A 93 16.33 -5.90 9.82
N GLY A 94 15.25 -6.58 9.41
CA GLY A 94 14.02 -6.69 10.21
C GLY A 94 13.07 -5.48 10.14
N GLN A 95 13.35 -4.50 9.29
CA GLN A 95 12.50 -3.30 9.13
C GLN A 95 11.49 -3.40 7.98
N GLY A 96 11.08 -4.62 7.60
CA GLY A 96 10.02 -4.85 6.62
C GLY A 96 10.50 -4.97 5.17
N LEU A 97 11.81 -4.97 4.92
CA LEU A 97 12.41 -5.26 3.61
C LEU A 97 13.39 -6.43 3.72
N LEU A 98 13.50 -7.19 2.65
CA LEU A 98 14.49 -8.26 2.53
C LEU A 98 15.90 -7.64 2.53
N PHE A 99 16.88 -8.38 3.09
CA PHE A 99 18.24 -7.89 3.18
C PHE A 99 18.86 -7.55 1.81
N MET A 100 18.62 -8.39 0.80
CA MET A 100 19.11 -8.11 -0.55
C MET A 100 18.52 -6.84 -1.14
N ASP A 101 17.24 -6.55 -0.88
CA ASP A 101 16.61 -5.30 -1.33
C ASP A 101 17.24 -4.08 -0.66
N LEU A 102 17.56 -4.17 0.64
CA LEU A 102 18.28 -3.11 1.36
C LEU A 102 19.68 -2.88 0.75
N VAL A 103 20.39 -3.95 0.37
CA VAL A 103 21.69 -3.87 -0.29
C VAL A 103 21.57 -3.23 -1.68
N GLN A 104 20.56 -3.59 -2.46
CA GLN A 104 20.35 -3.00 -3.80
C GLN A 104 19.99 -1.51 -3.69
N GLU A 105 19.08 -1.14 -2.81
CA GLU A 105 18.75 0.28 -2.56
C GLU A 105 19.95 1.08 -2.05
N GLY A 106 20.73 0.47 -1.15
CA GLY A 106 21.99 1.07 -0.69
C GLY A 106 22.99 1.25 -1.82
N SER A 107 23.07 0.29 -2.76
CA SER A 107 23.93 0.38 -3.95
C SER A 107 23.51 1.50 -4.89
N LEU A 108 22.20 1.80 -5.04
CA LEU A 108 21.72 2.99 -5.75
C LEU A 108 22.21 4.28 -5.06
N GLY A 109 22.26 4.29 -3.72
CA GLY A 109 22.83 5.38 -2.96
C GLY A 109 24.34 5.55 -3.21
N LEU A 110 25.09 4.43 -3.23
CA LEU A 110 26.51 4.42 -3.55
C LEU A 110 26.79 4.95 -4.95
N ILE A 111 25.96 4.62 -5.94
CA ILE A 111 26.07 5.13 -7.32
C ILE A 111 25.92 6.66 -7.33
N LYS A 112 24.92 7.21 -6.63
CA LYS A 112 24.73 8.66 -6.49
C LYS A 112 25.89 9.33 -5.78
N ALA A 113 26.44 8.69 -4.75
CA ALA A 113 27.63 9.17 -4.06
C ALA A 113 28.83 9.24 -4.98
N ALA A 114 29.06 8.19 -5.81
CA ALA A 114 30.18 8.17 -6.77
C ALA A 114 30.05 9.27 -7.84
N GLU A 115 28.84 9.59 -8.29
CA GLU A 115 28.59 10.68 -9.25
C GLU A 115 28.88 12.07 -8.67
N LYS A 116 28.53 12.29 -7.41
CA LYS A 116 28.65 13.59 -6.75
C LYS A 116 29.94 13.76 -5.94
N PHE A 117 30.80 12.74 -5.90
CA PHE A 117 32.03 12.79 -5.11
C PHE A 117 32.99 13.88 -5.57
N ASP A 118 33.48 14.69 -4.59
CA ASP A 118 34.45 15.75 -4.82
C ASP A 118 35.78 15.41 -4.13
N TYR A 119 36.76 14.95 -4.92
CA TYR A 119 38.10 14.62 -4.47
C TYR A 119 38.87 15.82 -3.90
N ARG A 120 38.50 17.07 -4.27
CA ARG A 120 39.17 18.30 -3.81
C ARG A 120 38.97 18.59 -2.33
N LYS A 121 37.89 18.03 -1.74
CA LYS A 121 37.57 18.21 -0.31
C LYS A 121 38.43 17.36 0.65
N ASN A 122 39.30 16.52 0.12
CA ASN A 122 40.29 15.69 0.87
C ASN A 122 39.67 14.71 1.90
N PHE A 123 38.36 14.47 1.89
CA PHE A 123 37.69 13.46 2.71
C PHE A 123 37.73 12.09 2.02
N LYS A 124 37.71 11.00 2.81
CA LYS A 124 37.57 9.65 2.27
C LYS A 124 36.21 9.48 1.60
N PHE A 125 36.18 8.73 0.50
CA PHE A 125 34.93 8.44 -0.21
C PHE A 125 33.90 7.76 0.71
N SER A 126 34.34 6.84 1.58
CA SER A 126 33.46 6.13 2.52
C SER A 126 32.65 7.08 3.43
N THR A 127 33.27 8.18 3.92
CA THR A 127 32.59 9.17 4.76
C THR A 127 31.43 9.85 4.04
N TYR A 128 31.64 10.21 2.78
CA TYR A 128 30.61 10.83 1.95
C TYR A 128 29.54 9.83 1.48
N ALA A 129 29.97 8.63 1.09
CA ALA A 129 29.08 7.58 0.59
C ALA A 129 28.13 7.07 1.69
N THR A 130 28.59 6.96 2.93
CA THR A 130 27.76 6.51 4.07
C THR A 130 26.47 7.30 4.20
N TRP A 131 26.52 8.61 4.01
CA TRP A 131 25.33 9.47 4.07
C TRP A 131 24.33 9.12 2.96
N TRP A 132 24.79 8.99 1.71
CA TRP A 132 23.94 8.64 0.57
C TRP A 132 23.33 7.24 0.68
N ILE A 133 24.14 6.27 1.14
CA ILE A 133 23.68 4.89 1.35
C ILE A 133 22.58 4.84 2.41
N LYS A 134 22.82 5.46 3.59
CA LYS A 134 21.81 5.53 4.65
C LYS A 134 20.54 6.20 4.15
N GLN A 135 20.64 7.32 3.46
CA GLN A 135 19.51 8.08 2.95
C GLN A 135 18.63 7.26 2.00
N THR A 136 19.25 6.52 1.06
CA THR A 136 18.49 5.69 0.11
C THR A 136 17.84 4.51 0.81
N ILE A 137 18.54 3.83 1.72
CA ILE A 137 17.98 2.73 2.50
C ILE A 137 16.78 3.19 3.34
N ILE A 138 16.91 4.29 4.08
CA ILE A 138 15.83 4.83 4.90
C ILE A 138 14.62 5.22 4.03
N ARG A 139 14.87 5.83 2.89
CA ARG A 139 13.81 6.20 1.95
C ARG A 139 13.11 4.96 1.36
N ALA A 140 13.87 3.92 1.03
CA ALA A 140 13.32 2.65 0.55
C ALA A 140 12.45 1.98 1.61
N ILE A 141 12.90 1.90 2.86
CA ILE A 141 12.12 1.38 3.99
C ILE A 141 10.83 2.19 4.15
N SER A 142 10.91 3.52 4.12
CA SER A 142 9.73 4.37 4.26
C SER A 142 8.70 4.17 3.14
N ASN A 143 9.15 3.79 1.94
CA ASN A 143 8.28 3.63 0.77
C ASN A 143 7.72 2.22 0.62
N HIS A 144 8.49 1.19 0.97
CA HIS A 144 8.22 -0.19 0.57
C HIS A 144 8.11 -1.19 1.73
N SER A 145 8.35 -0.77 2.98
CA SER A 145 8.31 -1.69 4.14
C SER A 145 6.91 -2.18 4.50
N ARG A 146 5.87 -1.53 4.01
CA ARG A 146 4.47 -1.88 4.31
C ARG A 146 3.68 -2.14 3.04
N THR A 147 2.80 -3.12 3.06
CA THR A 147 1.85 -3.43 1.97
C THR A 147 0.97 -2.22 1.65
N ILE A 148 0.45 -1.55 2.67
CA ILE A 148 -0.28 -0.29 2.54
C ILE A 148 0.69 0.84 2.89
N ARG A 149 1.11 1.59 1.85
CA ARG A 149 2.05 2.69 2.01
C ARG A 149 1.55 3.77 2.96
N ILE A 150 2.41 4.18 3.88
CA ILE A 150 2.15 5.28 4.82
C ILE A 150 3.09 6.47 4.49
N PRO A 151 2.60 7.72 4.54
CA PRO A 151 3.43 8.91 4.35
C PRO A 151 4.56 9.00 5.39
N VAL A 152 5.72 9.53 4.97
CA VAL A 152 6.95 9.61 5.81
C VAL A 152 6.71 10.31 7.14
N HIS A 153 5.96 11.42 7.15
CA HIS A 153 5.66 12.16 8.37
C HIS A 153 4.83 11.35 9.39
N MET A 154 4.02 10.38 8.92
CA MET A 154 3.27 9.48 9.80
C MET A 154 4.17 8.37 10.35
N LEU A 155 5.11 7.86 9.54
CA LEU A 155 6.12 6.90 10.01
C LEU A 155 7.01 7.48 11.11
N GLU A 156 7.37 8.76 11.03
CA GLU A 156 8.09 9.45 12.09
C GLU A 156 7.29 9.51 13.40
N LYS A 157 6.00 9.81 13.31
CA LYS A 157 5.12 9.79 14.49
C LYS A 157 4.99 8.39 15.09
N ILE A 158 4.84 7.37 14.24
CA ILE A 158 4.80 5.95 14.69
C ILE A 158 6.09 5.58 15.43
N LYS A 159 7.25 6.02 14.95
CA LYS A 159 8.52 5.77 15.62
C LYS A 159 8.61 6.44 16.99
N ARG A 160 8.26 7.73 17.06
CA ARG A 160 8.23 8.46 18.34
C ARG A 160 7.29 7.78 19.33
N TYR A 161 6.13 7.32 18.86
CA TYR A 161 5.17 6.54 19.64
C TYR A 161 5.78 5.24 20.15
N LYS A 162 6.40 4.42 19.27
CA LYS A 162 7.04 3.15 19.65
C LYS A 162 8.17 3.38 20.67
N LYS A 163 9.01 4.40 20.46
CA LYS A 163 10.09 4.76 21.39
C LYS A 163 9.53 5.20 22.76
N ALA A 164 8.45 5.98 22.78
CA ALA A 164 7.78 6.37 24.02
C ALA A 164 7.20 5.15 24.77
N CYS A 165 6.56 4.23 24.06
CA CYS A 165 6.07 2.99 24.66
C CYS A 165 7.19 2.10 25.20
N SER A 166 8.31 1.98 24.48
CA SER A 166 9.48 1.20 24.91
C SER A 166 10.10 1.82 26.17
N ASN A 167 10.24 3.14 26.24
CA ASN A 167 10.76 3.82 27.41
C ASN A 167 9.86 3.63 28.64
N LEU A 168 8.53 3.70 28.46
CA LEU A 168 7.56 3.44 29.54
C LEU A 168 7.56 1.99 30.02
N ALA A 169 7.83 1.03 29.14
CA ALA A 169 7.95 -0.37 29.52
C ALA A 169 9.18 -0.66 30.37
N LEU A 170 10.21 0.21 30.30
CA LEU A 170 11.42 0.12 31.14
C LEU A 170 11.28 0.85 32.48
N ASP A 171 10.36 1.83 32.55
CA ASP A 171 10.10 2.63 33.78
C ASP A 171 8.82 2.13 34.46
N GLU A 172 8.93 1.21 35.42
CA GLU A 172 7.81 0.68 36.20
C GLU A 172 7.06 1.73 37.05
N THR A 173 7.62 2.93 37.17
CA THR A 173 7.08 4.02 38.02
C THR A 173 6.03 4.88 37.33
N LEU A 174 5.88 4.80 36.01
CA LEU A 174 4.99 5.66 35.23
C LEU A 174 3.75 4.87 34.76
N GLU A 175 2.57 5.37 35.10
CA GLU A 175 1.33 4.80 34.54
C GLU A 175 1.28 4.96 33.02
N SER A 176 1.04 3.85 32.33
CA SER A 176 0.94 3.76 30.88
C SER A 176 -0.38 4.35 30.36
N THR A 177 -0.65 5.64 30.64
CA THR A 177 -1.82 6.33 30.13
C THR A 177 -1.54 7.01 28.77
N ASP A 178 -2.57 7.14 27.94
CA ASP A 178 -2.44 7.80 26.62
C ASP A 178 -1.91 9.23 26.73
N SER A 179 -2.19 9.93 27.82
CA SER A 179 -1.68 11.26 28.09
C SER A 179 -0.18 11.30 28.38
N THR A 180 0.36 10.31 29.08
CA THR A 180 1.80 10.19 29.33
C THR A 180 2.55 9.80 28.08
N ILE A 181 2.03 8.88 27.29
CA ILE A 181 2.59 8.49 26.00
C ILE A 181 2.62 9.69 25.04
N ALA A 182 1.53 10.46 24.95
CA ALA A 182 1.45 11.64 24.11
C ALA A 182 2.51 12.69 24.46
N LYS A 183 2.70 12.95 25.76
CA LYS A 183 3.72 13.89 26.27
C LYS A 183 5.12 13.43 25.93
N LEU A 184 5.46 12.15 26.18
CA LEU A 184 6.78 11.57 25.88
C LEU A 184 7.08 11.52 24.37
N ALA A 185 6.06 11.22 23.56
CA ALA A 185 6.19 11.22 22.11
C ALA A 185 6.21 12.63 21.49
N GLY A 186 5.89 13.67 22.25
CA GLY A 186 5.73 15.04 21.74
C GLY A 186 4.59 15.17 20.75
N LEU A 187 3.48 14.44 20.98
CA LEU A 187 2.31 14.39 20.12
C LEU A 187 1.07 14.89 20.86
N ASP A 188 0.15 15.51 20.14
CA ASP A 188 -1.19 15.82 20.64
C ASP A 188 -2.02 14.54 20.79
N VAL A 189 -2.88 14.45 21.81
CA VAL A 189 -3.70 13.26 22.12
C VAL A 189 -4.56 12.85 20.90
N LYS A 190 -5.12 13.81 20.16
CA LYS A 190 -5.88 13.53 18.93
C LYS A 190 -5.01 12.87 17.84
N LYS A 191 -3.78 13.34 17.68
CA LYS A 191 -2.83 12.77 16.72
C LYS A 191 -2.30 11.40 17.13
N LEU A 192 -2.35 11.08 18.42
CA LEU A 192 -1.98 9.76 18.93
C LEU A 192 -2.99 8.69 18.51
N GLU A 193 -4.27 9.03 18.47
CA GLU A 193 -5.30 8.12 17.98
C GLU A 193 -5.13 7.80 16.49
N ASP A 194 -4.80 8.81 15.66
CA ASP A 194 -4.45 8.60 14.24
C ASP A 194 -3.26 7.66 14.08
N VAL A 195 -2.23 7.79 14.93
CA VAL A 195 -1.05 6.93 14.93
C VAL A 195 -1.42 5.49 15.32
N LYS A 196 -2.21 5.29 16.36
CA LYS A 196 -2.72 3.98 16.75
C LYS A 196 -3.51 3.31 15.62
N ASN A 197 -4.40 4.07 14.97
CA ASN A 197 -5.20 3.59 13.84
C ASN A 197 -4.32 3.23 12.63
N ALA A 198 -3.25 4.00 12.37
CA ALA A 198 -2.30 3.70 11.30
C ALA A 198 -1.48 2.42 11.58
N ILE A 199 -1.19 2.12 12.85
CA ILE A 199 -0.51 0.87 13.25
C ILE A 199 -1.47 -0.31 13.08
N LYS A 200 -2.74 -0.19 13.51
CA LYS A 200 -3.76 -1.25 13.40
C LYS A 200 -4.11 -1.64 11.96
N LYS A 201 -3.90 -0.74 10.99
CA LYS A 201 -4.16 -1.00 9.55
C LYS A 201 -3.12 -1.90 8.87
N GLU A 202 -2.22 -2.51 9.61
CA GLU A 202 -1.28 -3.48 9.04
C GLU A 202 -2.04 -4.76 8.64
N PRO A 203 -2.02 -5.19 7.36
CA PRO A 203 -2.75 -6.36 6.91
C PRO A 203 -2.16 -7.64 7.51
N ILE A 204 -3.03 -8.59 7.78
CA ILE A 204 -2.65 -9.93 8.25
C ILE A 204 -2.61 -10.86 7.04
N SER A 205 -1.64 -11.78 6.98
CA SER A 205 -1.58 -12.78 5.90
C SER A 205 -2.81 -13.68 5.93
N LEU A 206 -3.38 -13.93 4.76
CA LEU A 206 -4.48 -14.89 4.59
C LEU A 206 -4.03 -16.33 4.83
N ASP A 207 -2.76 -16.64 4.59
CA ASP A 207 -2.17 -17.97 4.82
C ASP A 207 -1.85 -18.23 6.30
N LYS A 208 -2.14 -17.26 7.19
CA LYS A 208 -1.93 -17.46 8.62
C LYS A 208 -2.85 -18.55 9.13
N LEU A 209 -2.24 -19.60 9.71
CA LEU A 209 -2.97 -20.69 10.34
C LEU A 209 -3.76 -20.19 11.55
N VAL A 210 -5.02 -20.53 11.62
CA VAL A 210 -5.92 -20.30 12.76
C VAL A 210 -5.99 -21.55 13.63
N THR A 211 -6.03 -22.71 13.00
CA THR A 211 -5.94 -24.04 13.58
C THR A 211 -4.88 -24.86 12.85
N GLU A 212 -4.62 -26.12 13.28
CA GLU A 212 -3.59 -26.96 12.66
C GLU A 212 -3.78 -27.15 11.14
N ASP A 213 -5.04 -27.14 10.65
CA ASP A 213 -5.36 -27.43 9.25
C ASP A 213 -6.05 -26.28 8.49
N LEU A 214 -6.41 -25.15 9.16
CA LEU A 214 -7.22 -24.11 8.56
C LEU A 214 -6.50 -22.74 8.58
N CYS A 215 -6.49 -22.08 7.41
CA CYS A 215 -5.98 -20.72 7.23
C CYS A 215 -7.11 -19.68 7.36
N ILE A 216 -6.76 -18.41 7.55
CA ILE A 216 -7.74 -17.30 7.56
C ILE A 216 -8.53 -17.27 6.25
N GLN A 217 -7.89 -17.59 5.13
CA GLN A 217 -8.51 -17.64 3.80
C GLN A 217 -9.73 -18.56 3.75
N ASP A 218 -9.70 -19.69 4.48
CA ASP A 218 -10.77 -20.69 4.45
C ASP A 218 -12.07 -20.21 5.15
N TYR A 219 -11.98 -19.16 5.96
CA TYR A 219 -13.13 -18.54 6.63
C TYR A 219 -13.78 -17.40 5.81
N ILE A 220 -13.19 -17.00 4.70
CA ILE A 220 -13.70 -15.88 3.90
C ILE A 220 -14.65 -16.41 2.83
N GLU A 221 -15.92 -16.03 2.94
CA GLU A 221 -16.94 -16.40 1.94
C GLU A 221 -16.73 -15.67 0.60
N ASP A 222 -16.98 -16.36 -0.50
CA ASP A 222 -17.03 -15.76 -1.82
C ASP A 222 -18.40 -15.09 -2.07
N LYS A 223 -18.37 -13.75 -2.11
CA LYS A 223 -19.56 -12.92 -2.37
C LYS A 223 -19.88 -12.71 -3.84
N SER A 224 -19.07 -13.24 -4.77
CA SER A 224 -19.31 -13.09 -6.20
C SER A 224 -20.48 -13.98 -6.65
N TYR A 225 -20.75 -15.06 -5.95
CA TYR A 225 -21.85 -15.97 -6.26
C TYR A 225 -23.10 -15.63 -5.45
N ILE A 226 -24.22 -15.55 -6.16
CA ILE A 226 -25.54 -15.38 -5.55
C ILE A 226 -25.93 -16.72 -4.91
N SER A 227 -26.35 -16.72 -3.65
CA SER A 227 -26.82 -17.94 -2.99
C SER A 227 -27.99 -18.57 -3.76
N PRO A 228 -28.12 -19.91 -3.76
CA PRO A 228 -29.25 -20.61 -4.43
C PRO A 228 -30.62 -20.10 -3.97
N GLU A 229 -30.74 -19.73 -2.70
CA GLU A 229 -31.95 -19.13 -2.13
C GLU A 229 -32.30 -17.80 -2.77
N ASN A 230 -31.35 -16.87 -2.84
CA ASN A 230 -31.54 -15.56 -3.45
C ASN A 230 -31.85 -15.68 -4.94
N LEU A 231 -31.20 -16.60 -5.63
CA LEU A 231 -31.47 -16.88 -7.06
C LEU A 231 -32.88 -17.41 -7.25
N THR A 232 -33.34 -18.33 -6.39
CA THR A 232 -34.68 -18.89 -6.44
C THR A 232 -35.74 -17.85 -6.11
N GLN A 233 -35.50 -17.06 -5.04
CA GLN A 233 -36.39 -15.92 -4.69
C GLN A 233 -36.50 -14.91 -5.84
N GLY A 234 -35.36 -14.56 -6.49
CA GLY A 234 -35.35 -13.66 -7.64
C GLY A 234 -36.22 -14.21 -8.81
N LYS A 235 -36.10 -15.50 -9.10
CA LYS A 235 -36.94 -16.16 -10.13
C LYS A 235 -38.43 -16.16 -9.76
N LEU A 236 -38.75 -16.41 -8.51
CA LEU A 236 -40.15 -16.38 -8.02
C LEU A 236 -40.71 -14.95 -8.12
N ARG A 237 -39.97 -13.93 -7.65
CA ARG A 237 -40.35 -12.50 -7.77
C ARG A 237 -40.61 -12.13 -9.26
N ALA A 238 -39.70 -12.52 -10.14
CA ALA A 238 -39.85 -12.24 -11.58
C ALA A 238 -41.12 -12.90 -12.16
N LYS A 239 -41.42 -14.14 -11.77
CA LYS A 239 -42.64 -14.86 -12.18
C LYS A 239 -43.89 -14.15 -11.65
N ASP A 240 -43.89 -13.74 -10.40
CA ASP A 240 -45.02 -13.04 -9.78
C ASP A 240 -45.25 -11.66 -10.40
N ILE A 241 -44.21 -10.92 -10.75
CA ILE A 241 -44.33 -9.66 -11.49
C ILE A 241 -44.95 -9.92 -12.88
N LYS A 242 -44.52 -10.97 -13.60
CA LYS A 242 -45.11 -11.34 -14.89
C LYS A 242 -46.58 -11.65 -14.75
N ASN A 243 -46.97 -12.41 -13.74
CA ASN A 243 -48.39 -12.73 -13.47
C ASN A 243 -49.21 -11.48 -13.17
N LEU A 244 -48.66 -10.52 -12.39
CA LEU A 244 -49.32 -9.23 -12.14
C LEU A 244 -49.53 -8.43 -13.42
N LEU A 245 -48.53 -8.38 -14.29
CA LEU A 245 -48.61 -7.65 -15.54
C LEU A 245 -49.65 -8.24 -16.51
N MET A 246 -49.92 -9.53 -16.42
CA MET A 246 -51.00 -10.17 -17.25
C MET A 246 -52.41 -9.63 -17.00
N SER A 247 -52.62 -8.93 -15.87
CA SER A 247 -53.91 -8.24 -15.60
C SER A 247 -54.09 -6.92 -16.35
N LEU A 248 -53.04 -6.45 -17.02
CA LEU A 248 -53.06 -5.20 -17.79
C LEU A 248 -53.26 -5.49 -19.28
N THR A 249 -53.68 -4.50 -20.04
CA THR A 249 -53.73 -4.58 -21.50
C THR A 249 -52.32 -4.61 -22.11
N ASP A 250 -52.13 -5.17 -23.28
CA ASP A 250 -50.79 -5.29 -23.93
C ASP A 250 -50.06 -3.96 -24.04
N ARG A 251 -50.79 -2.86 -24.29
CA ARG A 251 -50.21 -1.50 -24.36
C ARG A 251 -49.76 -1.00 -22.99
N GLU A 252 -50.53 -1.25 -21.96
CA GLU A 252 -50.21 -0.87 -20.57
C GLU A 252 -48.99 -1.70 -20.09
N GLN A 253 -48.94 -2.98 -20.38
CA GLN A 253 -47.84 -3.87 -20.06
C GLN A 253 -46.53 -3.35 -20.66
N GLU A 254 -46.54 -3.02 -21.94
CA GLU A 254 -45.35 -2.59 -22.67
C GLU A 254 -44.82 -1.27 -22.13
N ILE A 255 -45.69 -0.32 -21.77
CA ILE A 255 -45.30 0.95 -21.16
C ILE A 255 -44.66 0.71 -19.80
N ILE A 256 -45.27 -0.11 -18.94
CA ILE A 256 -44.72 -0.41 -17.58
C ILE A 256 -43.40 -1.17 -17.70
N LYS A 257 -43.31 -2.17 -18.59
CA LYS A 257 -42.06 -2.93 -18.80
C LYS A 257 -40.90 -2.01 -19.22
N ARG A 258 -41.15 -1.14 -20.20
CA ARG A 258 -40.09 -0.19 -20.66
C ARG A 258 -39.77 0.87 -19.61
N ARG A 259 -40.74 1.33 -18.84
CA ARG A 259 -40.57 2.35 -17.82
C ARG A 259 -39.70 1.87 -16.67
N PHE A 260 -39.93 0.64 -16.22
CA PHE A 260 -39.21 0.06 -15.07
C PHE A 260 -38.06 -0.88 -15.47
N GLY A 261 -37.79 -1.05 -16.76
CA GLY A 261 -36.73 -1.94 -17.24
C GLY A 261 -37.03 -3.43 -17.04
N ILE A 262 -38.32 -3.82 -16.94
CA ILE A 262 -38.71 -5.23 -16.80
C ILE A 262 -38.59 -5.91 -18.16
N ASP A 263 -37.78 -6.97 -18.24
CA ASP A 263 -37.40 -7.66 -19.48
C ASP A 263 -36.51 -6.81 -20.43
N TYR A 264 -36.03 -5.62 -20.03
CA TYR A 264 -35.14 -4.75 -20.79
C TYR A 264 -33.89 -4.39 -19.95
N GLU A 265 -32.78 -4.05 -20.62
CA GLU A 265 -31.52 -3.76 -19.95
C GLU A 265 -31.55 -2.47 -19.14
N GLU A 266 -32.29 -1.45 -19.60
CA GLU A 266 -32.37 -0.14 -18.94
C GLU A 266 -33.78 0.43 -18.88
N PRO A 267 -34.16 1.13 -17.77
CA PRO A 267 -35.42 1.85 -17.67
C PRO A 267 -35.43 3.06 -18.60
N LYS A 268 -36.55 3.29 -19.30
CA LYS A 268 -36.71 4.41 -20.23
C LYS A 268 -37.55 5.56 -19.66
N THR A 269 -37.26 6.78 -20.11
CA THR A 269 -38.03 7.96 -19.74
C THR A 269 -39.39 7.99 -20.47
N LEU A 270 -40.38 8.70 -19.91
CA LEU A 270 -41.71 8.84 -20.54
C LEU A 270 -41.67 9.45 -21.94
N GLU A 271 -40.71 10.32 -22.19
CA GLU A 271 -40.49 10.97 -23.48
C GLU A 271 -39.91 9.99 -24.50
N GLN A 272 -38.95 9.16 -24.11
CA GLN A 272 -38.39 8.09 -24.98
C GLN A 272 -39.46 7.06 -25.34
N ILE A 273 -40.27 6.65 -24.36
CA ILE A 273 -41.39 5.73 -24.60
C ILE A 273 -42.44 6.36 -25.52
N GLY A 274 -42.76 7.67 -25.32
CA GLY A 274 -43.66 8.41 -26.17
C GLY A 274 -43.18 8.45 -27.62
N ASN A 275 -41.91 8.78 -27.86
CA ASN A 275 -41.31 8.78 -29.19
C ASN A 275 -41.33 7.41 -29.86
N MET A 276 -41.12 6.32 -29.11
CA MET A 276 -41.18 4.95 -29.62
C MET A 276 -42.59 4.49 -30.01
N MET A 277 -43.58 4.91 -29.22
CA MET A 277 -44.96 4.44 -29.40
C MET A 277 -45.85 5.43 -30.17
N GLY A 278 -45.31 6.59 -30.55
CA GLY A 278 -46.01 7.63 -31.30
C GLY A 278 -47.05 8.41 -30.46
N PHE A 279 -46.79 8.54 -29.14
CA PHE A 279 -47.66 9.25 -28.23
C PHE A 279 -46.98 10.44 -27.56
N SER A 280 -47.76 11.43 -27.13
CA SER A 280 -47.18 12.51 -26.30
C SER A 280 -46.77 12.00 -24.93
N LYS A 281 -45.73 12.64 -24.33
CA LYS A 281 -45.26 12.37 -22.98
C LYS A 281 -46.37 12.34 -21.93
N GLU A 282 -47.32 13.28 -22.02
CA GLU A 282 -48.45 13.35 -21.10
C GLU A 282 -49.43 12.18 -21.29
N ARG A 283 -49.62 11.72 -22.52
CA ARG A 283 -50.48 10.54 -22.78
C ARG A 283 -49.84 9.26 -22.20
N ILE A 284 -48.55 9.10 -22.29
CA ILE A 284 -47.82 7.98 -21.65
C ILE A 284 -47.96 8.04 -20.13
N ARG A 285 -47.83 9.25 -19.52
CA ARG A 285 -48.00 9.42 -18.09
C ARG A 285 -49.44 9.07 -17.63
N GLN A 286 -50.47 9.42 -18.40
CA GLN A 286 -51.86 9.04 -18.10
C GLN A 286 -52.02 7.51 -18.11
N ILE A 287 -51.47 6.84 -19.12
CA ILE A 287 -51.58 5.38 -19.24
C ILE A 287 -50.82 4.71 -18.11
N GLU A 288 -49.61 5.18 -17.77
CA GLU A 288 -48.83 4.69 -16.63
C GLU A 288 -49.65 4.78 -15.33
N ASN A 289 -50.23 5.94 -15.03
CA ASN A 289 -51.05 6.12 -13.83
C ASN A 289 -52.27 5.20 -13.78
N ILE A 290 -52.96 4.98 -14.92
CA ILE A 290 -54.09 4.07 -15.00
C ILE A 290 -53.61 2.62 -14.75
N ALA A 291 -52.52 2.23 -15.38
CA ALA A 291 -51.91 0.89 -15.20
C ALA A 291 -51.52 0.64 -13.73
N ILE A 292 -50.84 1.59 -13.09
CA ILE A 292 -50.47 1.53 -11.64
C ILE A 292 -51.71 1.42 -10.76
N GLN A 293 -52.79 2.19 -11.05
CA GLN A 293 -54.06 2.09 -10.30
C GLN A 293 -54.74 0.74 -10.45
N LYS A 294 -54.72 0.16 -11.66
CA LYS A 294 -55.24 -1.20 -11.90
C LYS A 294 -54.45 -2.26 -11.12
N LEU A 295 -53.11 -2.16 -11.12
CA LEU A 295 -52.24 -3.03 -10.33
C LEU A 295 -52.52 -2.92 -8.83
N ARG A 296 -52.72 -1.70 -8.29
CA ARG A 296 -53.04 -1.48 -6.87
C ARG A 296 -54.41 -2.03 -6.43
N ARG A 297 -55.37 -2.15 -7.35
CA ARG A 297 -56.67 -2.73 -7.05
C ARG A 297 -56.67 -4.27 -7.15
N ASN A 298 -55.61 -4.87 -7.60
CA ASN A 298 -55.51 -6.33 -7.71
C ASN A 298 -55.48 -6.95 -6.30
N GLN A 299 -56.43 -7.90 -6.05
CA GLN A 299 -56.57 -8.56 -4.74
C GLN A 299 -55.28 -9.30 -4.27
N ASN A 300 -54.40 -9.66 -5.19
CA ASN A 300 -53.16 -10.35 -4.88
C ASN A 300 -52.04 -9.43 -4.38
N ILE A 301 -52.22 -8.11 -4.36
CA ILE A 301 -51.16 -7.16 -4.04
C ILE A 301 -50.65 -7.31 -2.57
N GLU A 302 -51.52 -7.76 -1.66
CA GLU A 302 -51.14 -7.99 -0.27
C GLU A 302 -50.14 -9.11 -0.11
N ARG A 303 -50.18 -10.17 -0.95
CA ARG A 303 -49.17 -11.23 -0.96
C ARG A 303 -47.80 -10.75 -1.38
N TYR A 304 -47.72 -9.65 -2.15
CA TYR A 304 -46.44 -9.11 -2.64
C TYR A 304 -45.82 -8.07 -1.70
N LYS A 305 -46.60 -7.56 -0.74
CA LYS A 305 -46.09 -6.67 0.32
C LYS A 305 -45.03 -7.37 1.20
N THR A 306 -45.16 -8.68 1.38
CA THR A 306 -44.18 -9.49 2.14
C THR A 306 -42.77 -9.44 1.52
N TYR A 307 -42.64 -9.16 0.22
CA TYR A 307 -41.33 -8.99 -0.42
C TYR A 307 -40.62 -7.66 -0.04
N LEU A 308 -41.37 -6.68 0.50
CA LEU A 308 -40.82 -5.40 0.98
C LEU A 308 -40.36 -5.47 2.44
N GLU A 309 -40.86 -6.44 3.22
CA GLU A 309 -40.54 -6.61 4.64
C GLU A 309 -39.30 -7.49 4.88
N VAL A 310 -38.81 -8.19 3.86
CA VAL A 310 -37.70 -9.15 3.92
C VAL A 310 -36.42 -8.59 3.22
N GLY A 311 -36.41 -7.29 2.83
CA GLY A 311 -35.29 -6.65 2.12
C GLY A 311 -34.41 -5.77 2.99
#